data_32aa8954368dd39ea70761126fb07297
#
_entry.id   32aa8954368dd39ea70761126fb07297
#
_cell.length_a   1.000
_cell.length_b   1.000
_cell.length_c   1.000
_cell.angle_alpha   90.00
_cell.angle_beta   90.00
_cell.angle_gamma   90.00
#
_symmetry.space_group_name_H-M   'P 1'
#
loop_
_entity.id
_entity.type
_entity.pdbx_description
1 polymer ?
#
loop_
_entity_poly.entity_id
_entity_poly.type
_entity_poly.pdbx_seq_one_letter_code
_entity_poly.pdbx_strand_id
1 'polypeptide(L)'
;MASAPQPQPLPLFYNDLQPLSSQVHADWRVRPTDRAKFLANHHAIPLTVEEFPQAQRFMPIIFSSGPDAVPLALFGLNEGVNVFFDEEGQLTQVIRDEQGTIIESSFYVPAYIRRYPYLLARLQPNSEELSLCFDPTADTIGAFEEGDKLFEGDQPSELTKAILEFNRQFEEAGQRTAQFVKELQDLDLLMEGEVSIQADGASQPFVYRGFSMVNEEKLNQLRGDQLRKIVQSGMLPLIYAHLFSLSQIREVFARQQRMGKIVGPQLVNPA
;
A
#
# COMPACT_ATOMS: atom_id res chain seq x y z
N MET A 1 19.61 30.84 16.63
CA MET A 1 19.99 30.01 15.47
C MET A 1 18.74 29.23 15.05
N ALA A 2 18.15 29.58 13.94
CA ALA A 2 17.00 28.83 13.42
C ALA A 2 17.53 27.46 12.88
N SER A 3 17.07 26.37 13.46
CA SER A 3 17.34 25.02 12.93
C SER A 3 16.78 24.97 11.50
N ALA A 4 17.60 24.54 10.56
CA ALA A 4 17.14 24.24 9.22
C ALA A 4 16.00 23.20 9.32
N PRO A 5 14.91 23.34 8.54
CA PRO A 5 13.85 22.34 8.52
C PRO A 5 14.45 20.98 8.16
N GLN A 6 14.19 19.97 8.99
CA GLN A 6 14.61 18.61 8.66
C GLN A 6 13.88 18.19 7.39
N PRO A 7 14.57 17.56 6.43
CA PRO A 7 13.91 17.03 5.24
C PRO A 7 12.83 16.04 5.69
N GLN A 8 11.61 16.24 5.23
CA GLN A 8 10.53 15.27 5.47
C GLN A 8 10.95 13.92 4.87
N PRO A 9 10.71 12.81 5.58
CA PRO A 9 11.00 11.49 5.04
C PRO A 9 10.22 11.30 3.73
N LEU A 10 10.88 10.72 2.74
CA LEU A 10 10.23 10.37 1.49
C LEU A 10 9.15 9.28 1.72
N PRO A 11 8.11 9.23 0.88
CA PRO A 11 7.13 8.15 0.94
C PRO A 11 7.77 6.78 0.75
N LEU A 12 7.07 5.73 1.20
CA LEU A 12 7.52 4.35 1.05
C LEU A 12 7.90 4.06 -0.41
N PHE A 13 9.05 3.40 -0.66
CA PHE A 13 9.69 3.07 -1.95
C PHE A 13 10.54 4.16 -2.59
N TYR A 14 10.28 5.44 -2.30
CA TYR A 14 10.96 6.53 -2.98
C TYR A 14 12.30 6.84 -2.32
N ASN A 15 13.36 6.93 -3.15
CA ASN A 15 14.71 7.27 -2.70
C ASN A 15 15.06 8.73 -3.03
N ASP A 16 14.47 9.27 -4.09
CA ASP A 16 14.60 10.66 -4.49
C ASP A 16 13.32 11.12 -5.20
N LEU A 17 13.16 12.43 -5.37
CA LEU A 17 12.01 13.02 -6.08
C LEU A 17 12.45 14.15 -6.97
N GLN A 18 12.12 14.03 -8.26
CA GLN A 18 12.32 15.06 -9.25
C GLN A 18 11.03 15.41 -9.96
N PRO A 19 10.76 16.70 -10.24
CA PRO A 19 9.61 17.11 -11.02
C PRO A 19 9.79 16.68 -12.49
N LEU A 20 8.75 16.09 -13.07
CA LEU A 20 8.75 15.74 -14.48
C LEU A 20 8.55 17.00 -15.33
N SER A 21 9.44 17.24 -16.30
CA SER A 21 9.45 18.44 -17.15
C SER A 21 9.84 18.12 -18.58
N SER A 22 9.12 18.67 -19.55
CA SER A 22 9.48 18.55 -20.97
C SER A 22 10.81 19.24 -21.32
N GLN A 23 11.24 20.20 -20.53
CA GLN A 23 12.52 20.89 -20.77
C GLN A 23 13.75 20.03 -20.49
N VAL A 24 13.61 19.08 -19.55
CA VAL A 24 14.71 18.22 -19.08
C VAL A 24 14.55 16.78 -19.57
N HIS A 25 13.29 16.30 -19.64
CA HIS A 25 12.99 14.89 -19.87
C HIS A 25 12.28 14.65 -21.22
N ALA A 26 12.44 15.56 -22.20
CA ALA A 26 11.78 15.48 -23.53
C ALA A 26 11.95 14.11 -24.22
N ASP A 27 13.14 13.54 -24.14
CA ASP A 27 13.48 12.28 -24.80
C ASP A 27 13.38 11.05 -23.88
N TRP A 28 12.92 11.27 -22.64
CA TRP A 28 12.78 10.18 -21.68
C TRP A 28 11.60 9.27 -22.00
N ARG A 29 11.77 8.01 -21.66
CA ARG A 29 10.80 6.94 -21.91
C ARG A 29 10.56 6.12 -20.68
N VAL A 30 9.42 5.42 -20.71
CA VAL A 30 9.05 4.41 -19.72
C VAL A 30 9.19 3.04 -20.36
N ARG A 31 9.85 2.13 -19.65
CA ARG A 31 9.90 0.70 -20.00
C ARG A 31 8.89 -0.05 -19.15
N PRO A 32 7.97 -0.79 -19.76
CA PRO A 32 7.09 -1.66 -18.99
C PRO A 32 7.91 -2.74 -18.28
N THR A 33 7.53 -3.06 -17.05
CA THR A 33 8.14 -4.15 -16.28
C THR A 33 7.05 -4.93 -15.56
N ASP A 34 7.26 -6.24 -15.44
CA ASP A 34 6.47 -7.13 -14.58
C ASP A 34 7.16 -7.37 -13.22
N ARG A 35 8.24 -6.61 -12.95
CA ARG A 35 9.05 -6.76 -11.74
C ARG A 35 8.95 -5.53 -10.85
N ALA A 36 8.83 -5.77 -9.56
CA ALA A 36 8.75 -4.75 -8.53
C ALA A 36 9.76 -5.05 -7.41
N LYS A 37 11.08 -5.02 -7.75
CA LYS A 37 12.17 -5.35 -6.80
C LYS A 37 12.12 -4.52 -5.52
N PHE A 38 11.62 -3.29 -5.62
CA PHE A 38 11.42 -2.41 -4.48
C PHE A 38 10.45 -2.98 -3.43
N LEU A 39 9.63 -4.01 -3.77
CA LEU A 39 8.71 -4.64 -2.86
C LEU A 39 9.30 -5.78 -2.02
N ALA A 40 10.44 -6.34 -2.39
CA ALA A 40 10.96 -7.58 -1.83
C ALA A 40 11.02 -7.62 -0.29
N ASN A 41 11.29 -6.47 0.34
CA ASN A 41 11.45 -6.33 1.78
C ASN A 41 10.31 -5.53 2.46
N HIS A 42 9.20 -5.31 1.76
CA HIS A 42 8.10 -4.53 2.30
C HIS A 42 6.94 -5.45 2.70
N HIS A 43 6.66 -5.52 3.99
CA HIS A 43 5.64 -6.37 4.58
C HIS A 43 4.26 -5.71 4.70
N ALA A 44 4.18 -4.39 4.59
CA ALA A 44 2.93 -3.62 4.74
C ALA A 44 2.89 -2.48 3.72
N ILE A 45 1.79 -2.38 2.99
CA ILE A 45 1.60 -1.45 1.87
C ILE A 45 0.37 -0.58 2.13
N PRO A 46 0.45 0.76 2.03
CA PRO A 46 -0.72 1.63 2.15
C PRO A 46 -1.83 1.28 1.17
N LEU A 47 -3.08 1.32 1.65
CA LEU A 47 -4.27 1.12 0.86
C LEU A 47 -5.20 2.32 0.95
N THR A 48 -5.93 2.60 -0.13
CA THR A 48 -7.12 3.44 -0.06
C THR A 48 -8.36 2.62 0.23
N VAL A 49 -9.39 3.23 0.82
CA VAL A 49 -10.65 2.52 1.15
C VAL A 49 -11.36 1.98 -0.09
N GLU A 50 -11.16 2.60 -1.25
CA GLU A 50 -11.75 2.17 -2.52
C GLU A 50 -11.22 0.80 -2.97
N GLU A 51 -10.05 0.42 -2.48
CA GLU A 51 -9.41 -0.86 -2.79
C GLU A 51 -9.89 -2.00 -1.90
N PHE A 52 -10.52 -1.71 -0.75
CA PHE A 52 -10.93 -2.74 0.23
C PHE A 52 -11.75 -3.87 -0.38
N PRO A 53 -12.77 -3.62 -1.24
CA PRO A 53 -13.57 -4.69 -1.82
C PRO A 53 -12.77 -5.68 -2.67
N GLN A 54 -11.68 -5.24 -3.28
CA GLN A 54 -10.80 -6.11 -4.07
C GLN A 54 -9.70 -6.72 -3.21
N ALA A 55 -9.02 -5.90 -2.39
CA ALA A 55 -7.89 -6.31 -1.58
C ALA A 55 -8.23 -7.40 -0.55
N GLN A 56 -9.42 -7.33 0.08
CA GLN A 56 -9.89 -8.29 1.09
C GLN A 56 -9.85 -9.76 0.64
N ARG A 57 -9.89 -10.00 -0.67
CA ARG A 57 -9.88 -11.34 -1.25
C ARG A 57 -8.51 -11.99 -1.24
N PHE A 58 -7.45 -11.21 -1.12
CA PHE A 58 -6.08 -11.64 -1.34
C PHE A 58 -5.16 -11.39 -0.15
N MET A 59 -5.42 -10.35 0.63
CA MET A 59 -4.52 -9.92 1.68
C MET A 59 -5.28 -9.36 2.88
N PRO A 60 -4.70 -9.48 4.09
CA PRO A 60 -5.25 -8.82 5.27
C PRO A 60 -5.17 -7.30 5.12
N ILE A 61 -6.22 -6.62 5.53
CA ILE A 61 -6.26 -5.16 5.67
C ILE A 61 -6.23 -4.88 7.17
N ILE A 62 -5.28 -4.07 7.61
CA ILE A 62 -5.17 -3.61 9.00
C ILE A 62 -5.05 -2.08 9.01
N PHE A 63 -5.00 -1.48 10.19
CA PHE A 63 -4.65 -0.06 10.34
C PHE A 63 -3.32 0.05 11.09
N SER A 64 -2.50 1.03 10.72
CA SER A 64 -1.31 1.36 11.53
C SER A 64 -1.75 1.85 12.91
N SER A 65 -0.88 1.66 13.90
CA SER A 65 -1.14 2.18 15.27
C SER A 65 -0.92 3.68 15.35
N GLY A 66 -1.61 4.34 16.28
CA GLY A 66 -1.43 5.76 16.59
C GLY A 66 -2.54 6.66 16.04
N PRO A 67 -2.41 7.99 16.27
CA PRO A 67 -3.43 8.97 15.92
C PRO A 67 -3.60 9.16 14.40
N ASP A 68 -2.51 9.02 13.65
CA ASP A 68 -2.50 9.15 12.19
C ASP A 68 -2.60 7.77 11.52
N ALA A 69 -3.53 6.94 11.99
CA ALA A 69 -3.71 5.59 11.49
C ALA A 69 -4.04 5.60 9.98
N VAL A 70 -3.39 4.70 9.24
CA VAL A 70 -3.64 4.48 7.82
C VAL A 70 -3.93 3.01 7.54
N PRO A 71 -4.82 2.69 6.59
CA PRO A 71 -5.04 1.30 6.20
C PRO A 71 -3.81 0.73 5.49
N LEU A 72 -3.46 -0.50 5.84
CA LEU A 72 -2.32 -1.23 5.30
C LEU A 72 -2.74 -2.61 4.82
N ALA A 73 -2.32 -2.98 3.62
CA ALA A 73 -2.34 -4.36 3.15
C ALA A 73 -1.12 -5.10 3.71
N LEU A 74 -1.30 -6.23 4.37
CA LEU A 74 -0.19 -7.03 4.85
C LEU A 74 0.31 -7.99 3.77
N PHE A 75 1.57 -7.80 3.39
CA PHE A 75 2.31 -8.67 2.49
C PHE A 75 3.23 -9.65 3.24
N GLY A 76 3.38 -9.44 4.52
CA GLY A 76 4.08 -10.29 5.47
C GLY A 76 3.69 -9.94 6.90
N LEU A 77 3.91 -10.84 7.83
CA LEU A 77 3.61 -10.63 9.25
C LEU A 77 4.82 -10.11 10.04
N ASN A 78 5.98 -10.08 9.42
CA ASN A 78 7.22 -9.60 10.03
C ASN A 78 7.87 -8.57 9.11
N GLU A 79 8.54 -7.58 9.69
CA GLU A 79 9.32 -6.61 8.96
C GLU A 79 10.34 -7.29 8.05
N GLY A 80 10.51 -6.78 6.82
CA GLY A 80 11.42 -7.35 5.84
C GLY A 80 10.93 -8.61 5.13
N VAL A 81 9.71 -9.09 5.42
CA VAL A 81 9.16 -10.29 4.78
C VAL A 81 8.01 -9.95 3.84
N ASN A 82 8.13 -10.37 2.60
CA ASN A 82 7.06 -10.32 1.60
C ASN A 82 6.77 -11.74 1.10
N VAL A 83 5.49 -12.14 1.07
CA VAL A 83 5.06 -13.48 0.63
C VAL A 83 4.39 -13.49 -0.73
N PHE A 84 4.18 -12.32 -1.33
CA PHE A 84 3.51 -12.15 -2.62
C PHE A 84 4.48 -11.83 -3.74
N PHE A 85 5.62 -11.22 -3.43
CA PHE A 85 6.67 -10.92 -4.39
C PHE A 85 7.98 -11.57 -3.93
N ASP A 86 8.71 -12.14 -4.87
CA ASP A 86 10.02 -12.74 -4.61
C ASP A 86 11.14 -11.66 -4.58
N GLU A 87 12.38 -12.09 -4.39
CA GLU A 87 13.55 -11.21 -4.32
C GLU A 87 13.84 -10.49 -5.65
N GLU A 88 13.39 -11.07 -6.77
CA GLU A 88 13.47 -10.46 -8.10
C GLU A 88 12.30 -9.52 -8.40
N GLY A 89 11.37 -9.36 -7.45
CA GLY A 89 10.17 -8.53 -7.57
C GLY A 89 9.10 -9.14 -8.47
N GLN A 90 9.14 -10.46 -8.68
CA GLN A 90 8.10 -11.14 -9.44
C GLN A 90 6.96 -11.56 -8.53
N LEU A 91 5.73 -11.39 -9.01
CA LEU A 91 4.55 -11.86 -8.31
C LEU A 91 4.55 -13.40 -8.27
N THR A 92 4.42 -13.97 -7.05
CA THR A 92 4.47 -15.44 -6.84
C THR A 92 3.15 -16.13 -7.16
N GLN A 93 2.05 -15.39 -7.29
CA GLN A 93 0.70 -15.91 -7.54
C GLN A 93 0.25 -15.66 -8.99
N VAL A 94 0.97 -16.22 -9.91
CA VAL A 94 0.67 -16.11 -11.35
C VAL A 94 0.79 -17.46 -12.01
N ILE A 95 -0.02 -17.68 -13.06
CA ILE A 95 0.17 -18.79 -14.00
C ILE A 95 0.99 -18.24 -15.16
N ARG A 96 2.10 -18.91 -15.46
CA ARG A 96 3.00 -18.57 -16.58
C ARG A 96 2.94 -19.65 -17.64
N ASP A 97 3.10 -19.26 -18.91
CA ASP A 97 3.30 -20.19 -20.01
C ASP A 97 4.73 -20.77 -20.02
N GLU A 98 5.02 -21.63 -21.02
CA GLU A 98 6.34 -22.25 -21.20
C GLU A 98 7.46 -21.23 -21.49
N GLN A 99 7.11 -20.03 -21.96
CA GLN A 99 8.02 -18.93 -22.24
C GLN A 99 8.21 -18.01 -21.00
N GLY A 100 7.50 -18.28 -19.88
CA GLY A 100 7.53 -17.51 -18.65
C GLY A 100 6.62 -16.29 -18.64
N THR A 101 5.79 -16.09 -19.67
CA THR A 101 4.83 -14.98 -19.75
C THR A 101 3.65 -15.24 -18.80
N ILE A 102 3.22 -14.21 -18.08
CA ILE A 102 2.04 -14.32 -17.22
C ILE A 102 0.80 -14.43 -18.09
N ILE A 103 0.10 -15.57 -18.02
CA ILE A 103 -1.17 -15.82 -18.73
C ILE A 103 -2.39 -15.64 -17.82
N GLU A 104 -2.21 -15.74 -16.50
CA GLU A 104 -3.26 -15.50 -15.54
C GLU A 104 -2.67 -14.98 -14.22
N SER A 105 -3.28 -13.93 -13.68
CA SER A 105 -3.04 -13.44 -12.32
C SER A 105 -4.36 -13.03 -11.71
N SER A 106 -4.73 -13.67 -10.62
CA SER A 106 -5.90 -13.27 -9.83
C SER A 106 -5.57 -12.26 -8.72
N PHE A 107 -4.28 -11.95 -8.53
CA PHE A 107 -3.84 -11.10 -7.43
C PHE A 107 -4.15 -9.62 -7.69
N TYR A 108 -4.69 -8.95 -6.68
CA TYR A 108 -4.90 -7.50 -6.73
C TYR A 108 -3.62 -6.78 -6.32
N VAL A 109 -3.07 -5.97 -7.22
CA VAL A 109 -1.90 -5.12 -6.92
C VAL A 109 -2.38 -3.75 -6.42
N PRO A 110 -2.08 -3.36 -5.17
CA PRO A 110 -2.47 -2.07 -4.61
C PRO A 110 -2.07 -0.86 -5.45
N ALA A 111 -2.92 0.17 -5.44
CA ALA A 111 -2.69 1.40 -6.19
C ALA A 111 -1.39 2.10 -5.78
N TYR A 112 -1.01 2.00 -4.51
CA TYR A 112 0.24 2.54 -4.01
C TYR A 112 1.47 1.92 -4.69
N ILE A 113 1.43 0.64 -5.05
CA ILE A 113 2.47 -0.03 -5.84
C ILE A 113 2.42 0.44 -7.30
N ARG A 114 1.21 0.47 -7.88
CA ARG A 114 1.01 0.79 -9.29
C ARG A 114 1.39 2.24 -9.65
N ARG A 115 1.33 3.17 -8.68
CA ARG A 115 1.72 4.56 -8.90
C ARG A 115 3.23 4.76 -8.97
N TYR A 116 4.02 3.90 -8.33
CA TYR A 116 5.48 4.01 -8.37
C TYR A 116 6.00 3.87 -9.82
N PRO A 117 6.94 4.70 -10.26
CA PRO A 117 7.74 5.66 -9.50
C PRO A 117 7.17 7.09 -9.45
N TYR A 118 5.90 7.32 -9.78
CA TYR A 118 5.32 8.65 -9.87
C TYR A 118 4.54 9.03 -8.62
N LEU A 119 4.52 10.33 -8.31
CA LEU A 119 3.63 10.90 -7.31
C LEU A 119 3.37 12.38 -7.58
N LEU A 120 2.30 12.92 -7.02
CA LEU A 120 2.02 14.35 -6.99
C LEU A 120 2.65 14.98 -5.76
N ALA A 121 3.45 16.03 -5.92
CA ALA A 121 4.08 16.76 -4.84
C ALA A 121 3.95 18.27 -5.01
N ARG A 122 3.92 18.98 -3.89
CA ARG A 122 4.03 20.45 -3.88
C ARG A 122 5.49 20.83 -3.97
N LEU A 123 5.86 21.54 -5.03
CA LEU A 123 7.24 22.01 -5.22
C LEU A 123 7.53 23.29 -4.42
N GLN A 124 6.50 24.04 -4.09
CA GLN A 124 6.62 25.30 -3.34
C GLN A 124 5.70 25.25 -2.12
N PRO A 125 6.19 25.63 -0.91
CA PRO A 125 5.41 25.55 0.33
C PRO A 125 4.10 26.36 0.31
N ASN A 126 4.05 27.42 -0.49
CA ASN A 126 2.92 28.36 -0.58
C ASN A 126 2.04 28.15 -1.83
N SER A 127 2.30 27.14 -2.64
CA SER A 127 1.48 26.77 -3.80
C SER A 127 0.55 25.63 -3.44
N GLU A 128 -0.71 25.73 -3.86
CA GLU A 128 -1.65 24.59 -3.83
C GLU A 128 -1.48 23.68 -5.05
N GLU A 129 -0.70 24.12 -6.04
CA GLU A 129 -0.46 23.36 -7.27
C GLU A 129 0.42 22.14 -7.01
N LEU A 130 -0.07 21.00 -7.44
CA LEU A 130 0.65 19.73 -7.41
C LEU A 130 1.35 19.49 -8.74
N SER A 131 2.61 19.16 -8.68
CA SER A 131 3.42 18.78 -9.84
C SER A 131 3.61 17.28 -9.88
N LEU A 132 3.57 16.69 -11.08
CA LEU A 132 3.95 15.30 -11.25
C LEU A 132 5.45 15.15 -11.05
N CYS A 133 5.81 14.41 -10.03
CA CYS A 133 7.20 14.04 -9.72
C CYS A 133 7.41 12.56 -9.93
N PHE A 134 8.65 12.14 -10.01
CA PHE A 134 9.04 10.74 -10.13
C PHE A 134 10.32 10.47 -9.33
N ASP A 135 10.55 9.19 -9.00
CA ASP A 135 11.81 8.73 -8.44
C ASP A 135 12.81 8.42 -9.57
N PRO A 136 13.88 9.21 -9.73
CA PRO A 136 14.87 9.00 -10.79
C PRO A 136 15.74 7.75 -10.57
N THR A 137 15.69 7.14 -9.40
CA THR A 137 16.40 5.89 -9.10
C THR A 137 15.68 4.65 -9.63
N ALA A 138 14.42 4.81 -10.10
CA ALA A 138 13.68 3.72 -10.72
C ALA A 138 14.26 3.35 -12.08
N ASP A 139 14.46 2.06 -12.30
CA ASP A 139 15.04 1.51 -13.54
C ASP A 139 14.05 1.47 -14.72
N THR A 140 12.81 1.90 -14.49
CA THR A 140 11.71 1.90 -15.47
C THR A 140 11.54 3.21 -16.21
N ILE A 141 12.20 4.29 -15.78
CA ILE A 141 12.10 5.63 -16.36
C ILE A 141 13.48 6.19 -16.65
N GLY A 142 13.71 6.76 -17.83
CA GLY A 142 15.01 7.32 -18.19
C GLY A 142 15.17 7.67 -19.67
N ALA A 143 16.37 8.10 -20.06
CA ALA A 143 16.73 8.39 -21.45
C ALA A 143 17.00 7.09 -22.24
N PHE A 144 15.98 6.27 -22.40
CA PHE A 144 16.09 4.99 -23.10
C PHE A 144 15.88 5.16 -24.61
N GLU A 145 16.46 4.26 -25.41
CA GLU A 145 16.21 4.19 -26.86
C GLU A 145 14.82 3.59 -27.17
N GLU A 146 14.36 2.64 -26.34
CA GLU A 146 13.09 1.94 -26.47
C GLU A 146 12.16 2.21 -25.30
N GLY A 147 10.86 2.11 -25.53
CA GLY A 147 9.80 2.32 -24.54
C GLY A 147 8.84 3.44 -24.95
N ASP A 148 7.85 3.68 -24.12
CA ASP A 148 6.82 4.69 -24.35
C ASP A 148 7.34 6.09 -24.00
N LYS A 149 7.16 7.04 -24.90
CA LYS A 149 7.59 8.43 -24.68
C LYS A 149 6.77 9.10 -23.61
N LEU A 150 7.43 9.90 -22.77
CA LEU A 150 6.76 10.76 -21.79
C LEU A 150 6.24 12.06 -22.40
N PHE A 151 6.88 12.55 -23.45
CA PHE A 151 6.50 13.80 -24.13
C PHE A 151 6.44 13.63 -25.64
N GLU A 152 5.53 14.41 -26.25
CA GLU A 152 5.43 14.62 -27.69
C GLU A 152 5.73 16.11 -27.98
N GLY A 153 7.02 16.39 -28.29
CA GLY A 153 7.53 17.75 -28.24
C GLY A 153 7.45 18.32 -26.83
N ASP A 154 6.85 19.48 -26.68
CA ASP A 154 6.68 20.16 -25.36
C ASP A 154 5.42 19.72 -24.60
N GLN A 155 4.61 18.84 -25.19
CA GLN A 155 3.35 18.41 -24.60
C GLN A 155 3.49 17.02 -23.94
N PRO A 156 2.81 16.79 -22.81
CA PRO A 156 2.71 15.46 -22.21
C PRO A 156 2.09 14.46 -23.19
N SER A 157 2.69 13.29 -23.34
CA SER A 157 2.11 12.17 -24.10
C SER A 157 0.80 11.67 -23.46
N GLU A 158 0.05 10.84 -24.18
CA GLU A 158 -1.15 10.19 -23.62
C GLU A 158 -0.80 9.32 -22.39
N LEU A 159 0.37 8.67 -22.40
CA LEU A 159 0.87 7.94 -21.24
C LEU A 159 1.05 8.89 -20.03
N THR A 160 1.72 10.01 -20.20
CA THR A 160 1.96 10.97 -19.10
C THR A 160 0.65 11.58 -18.59
N LYS A 161 -0.32 11.84 -19.47
CA LYS A 161 -1.67 12.27 -19.06
C LYS A 161 -2.38 11.20 -18.23
N ALA A 162 -2.28 9.94 -18.64
CA ALA A 162 -2.87 8.82 -17.89
C ALA A 162 -2.19 8.64 -16.51
N ILE A 163 -0.87 8.76 -16.43
CA ILE A 163 -0.11 8.72 -15.17
C ILE A 163 -0.53 9.86 -14.25
N LEU A 164 -0.66 11.07 -14.77
CA LEU A 164 -1.11 12.24 -14.00
C LEU A 164 -2.52 12.04 -13.45
N GLU A 165 -3.44 11.58 -14.29
CA GLU A 165 -4.84 11.32 -13.90
C GLU A 165 -4.94 10.21 -12.85
N PHE A 166 -4.17 9.13 -13.00
CA PHE A 166 -4.12 8.06 -12.01
C PHE A 166 -3.62 8.57 -10.65
N ASN A 167 -2.55 9.38 -10.63
CA ASN A 167 -2.03 9.95 -9.40
C ASN A 167 -3.01 10.95 -8.77
N ARG A 168 -3.74 11.75 -9.57
CA ARG A 168 -4.79 12.65 -9.08
C ARG A 168 -5.91 11.86 -8.39
N GLN A 169 -6.40 10.80 -9.02
CA GLN A 169 -7.41 9.91 -8.45
C GLN A 169 -6.93 9.25 -7.15
N PHE A 170 -5.64 8.87 -7.10
CA PHE A 170 -5.05 8.31 -5.90
C PHE A 170 -5.03 9.32 -4.74
N GLU A 171 -4.67 10.58 -4.97
CA GLU A 171 -4.69 11.61 -3.93
C GLU A 171 -6.13 11.88 -3.42
N GLU A 172 -7.12 11.91 -4.32
CA GLU A 172 -8.53 12.03 -3.94
C GLU A 172 -9.01 10.83 -3.10
N ALA A 173 -8.62 9.61 -3.50
CA ALA A 173 -8.91 8.40 -2.73
C ALA A 173 -8.22 8.44 -1.35
N GLY A 174 -7.02 8.98 -1.28
CA GLY A 174 -6.30 9.23 -0.03
C GLY A 174 -7.07 10.15 0.94
N GLN A 175 -7.66 11.23 0.43
CA GLN A 175 -8.49 12.13 1.23
C GLN A 175 -9.75 11.43 1.77
N ARG A 176 -10.44 10.64 0.93
CA ARG A 176 -11.60 9.85 1.36
C ARG A 176 -11.21 8.78 2.40
N THR A 177 -10.02 8.21 2.25
CA THR A 177 -9.45 7.24 3.20
C THR A 177 -9.18 7.89 4.55
N ALA A 178 -8.56 9.06 4.57
CA ALA A 178 -8.33 9.81 5.81
C ALA A 178 -9.65 10.16 6.52
N GLN A 179 -10.68 10.57 5.76
CA GLN A 179 -12.00 10.84 6.31
C GLN A 179 -12.65 9.57 6.91
N PHE A 180 -12.54 8.42 6.23
CA PHE A 180 -13.04 7.13 6.73
C PHE A 180 -12.36 6.75 8.04
N VAL A 181 -11.03 6.83 8.12
CA VAL A 181 -10.27 6.51 9.34
C VAL A 181 -10.64 7.46 10.48
N LYS A 182 -10.75 8.75 10.18
CA LYS A 182 -11.19 9.74 11.18
C LYS A 182 -12.58 9.41 11.73
N GLU A 183 -13.53 9.01 10.90
CA GLU A 183 -14.87 8.63 11.38
C GLU A 183 -14.84 7.36 12.23
N LEU A 184 -13.97 6.38 11.94
CA LEU A 184 -13.77 5.21 12.81
C LEU A 184 -13.21 5.63 14.19
N GLN A 185 -12.27 6.57 14.21
CA GLN A 185 -11.70 7.10 15.46
C GLN A 185 -12.72 7.91 16.26
N ASP A 186 -13.46 8.81 15.61
CA ASP A 186 -14.50 9.64 16.24
C ASP A 186 -15.61 8.78 16.88
N LEU A 187 -15.86 7.58 16.34
CA LEU A 187 -16.80 6.59 16.87
C LEU A 187 -16.17 5.60 17.86
N ASP A 188 -14.87 5.74 18.17
CA ASP A 188 -14.12 4.83 19.04
C ASP A 188 -14.20 3.36 18.57
N LEU A 189 -14.20 3.15 17.25
CA LEU A 189 -14.31 1.81 16.64
C LEU A 189 -12.97 1.12 16.42
N LEU A 190 -11.83 1.82 16.54
CA LEU A 190 -10.51 1.19 16.42
C LEU A 190 -10.07 0.65 17.80
N MET A 191 -9.44 -0.51 17.77
CA MET A 191 -8.80 -1.15 18.91
C MET A 191 -7.42 -1.69 18.54
N GLU A 192 -6.57 -1.90 19.53
CA GLU A 192 -5.32 -2.62 19.33
C GLU A 192 -5.60 -4.03 18.81
N GLY A 193 -4.91 -4.40 17.74
CA GLY A 193 -5.02 -5.70 17.12
C GLY A 193 -4.06 -6.72 17.74
N GLU A 194 -4.57 -7.90 17.98
CA GLU A 194 -3.76 -9.06 18.34
C GLU A 194 -4.24 -10.28 17.57
N VAL A 195 -3.30 -10.99 16.95
CA VAL A 195 -3.58 -12.26 16.29
C VAL A 195 -2.67 -13.33 16.86
N SER A 196 -3.26 -14.41 17.36
CA SER A 196 -2.58 -15.57 17.88
C SER A 196 -2.77 -16.76 16.93
N ILE A 197 -1.68 -17.34 16.46
CA ILE A 197 -1.68 -18.47 15.52
C ILE A 197 -0.93 -19.65 16.14
N GLN A 198 -1.65 -20.74 16.39
CA GLN A 198 -1.05 -21.99 16.80
C GLN A 198 -0.61 -22.76 15.55
N ALA A 199 0.69 -22.93 15.36
CA ALA A 199 1.24 -23.77 14.29
C ALA A 199 1.40 -25.20 14.76
N ASP A 200 1.26 -26.14 13.84
CA ASP A 200 1.46 -27.56 14.13
C ASP A 200 2.91 -27.81 14.62
N GLY A 201 3.05 -28.48 15.76
CA GLY A 201 4.34 -28.78 16.36
C GLY A 201 5.00 -27.62 17.13
N ALA A 202 4.42 -26.43 17.15
CA ALA A 202 4.93 -25.32 17.94
C ALA A 202 4.47 -25.44 19.40
N SER A 203 5.40 -25.26 20.35
CA SER A 203 5.13 -25.31 21.79
C SER A 203 4.32 -24.14 22.32
N GLN A 204 4.31 -23.02 21.59
CA GLN A 204 3.57 -21.79 21.91
C GLN A 204 3.00 -21.16 20.64
N PRO A 205 1.89 -20.43 20.73
CA PRO A 205 1.36 -19.72 19.60
C PRO A 205 2.27 -18.55 19.18
N PHE A 206 2.25 -18.23 17.90
CA PHE A 206 2.81 -17.01 17.35
C PHE A 206 1.83 -15.87 17.58
N VAL A 207 2.27 -14.80 18.22
CA VAL A 207 1.44 -13.64 18.53
C VAL A 207 1.93 -12.42 17.77
N TYR A 208 1.06 -11.83 16.96
CA TYR A 208 1.32 -10.62 16.18
C TYR A 208 0.53 -9.45 16.76
N ARG A 209 1.22 -8.33 16.96
CA ARG A 209 0.71 -7.09 17.55
C ARG A 209 1.31 -5.88 16.82
N GLY A 210 0.93 -4.66 17.26
CA GLY A 210 1.49 -3.41 16.72
C GLY A 210 0.69 -2.86 15.54
N PHE A 211 -0.57 -3.24 15.44
CA PHE A 211 -1.53 -2.70 14.47
C PHE A 211 -2.87 -2.42 15.16
N SER A 212 -3.76 -1.72 14.46
CA SER A 212 -5.13 -1.51 14.90
C SER A 212 -6.11 -2.20 13.97
N MET A 213 -7.28 -2.55 14.52
CA MET A 213 -8.38 -3.18 13.78
C MET A 213 -9.73 -2.64 14.29
N VAL A 214 -10.80 -2.85 13.52
CA VAL A 214 -12.14 -2.48 13.98
C VAL A 214 -12.60 -3.42 15.09
N ASN A 215 -13.13 -2.83 16.16
CA ASN A 215 -13.79 -3.54 17.24
C ASN A 215 -15.22 -3.89 16.81
N GLU A 216 -15.44 -5.14 16.40
CA GLU A 216 -16.75 -5.61 15.94
C GLU A 216 -17.82 -5.60 17.06
N GLU A 217 -17.43 -5.81 18.33
CA GLU A 217 -18.36 -5.73 19.45
C GLU A 217 -18.89 -4.31 19.63
N LYS A 218 -18.01 -3.31 19.58
CA LYS A 218 -18.42 -1.89 19.62
C LYS A 218 -19.27 -1.51 18.41
N LEU A 219 -18.93 -1.99 17.22
CA LEU A 219 -19.72 -1.78 16.01
C LEU A 219 -21.16 -2.27 16.20
N ASN A 220 -21.33 -3.47 16.77
CA ASN A 220 -22.64 -4.06 17.04
C ASN A 220 -23.42 -3.35 18.17
N GLN A 221 -22.73 -2.59 19.02
CA GLN A 221 -23.32 -1.81 20.12
C GLN A 221 -23.62 -0.37 19.74
N LEU A 222 -23.34 0.06 18.51
CA LEU A 222 -23.64 1.41 18.06
C LEU A 222 -25.12 1.73 18.17
N ARG A 223 -25.43 2.95 18.59
CA ARG A 223 -26.80 3.45 18.62
C ARG A 223 -27.37 3.53 17.20
N GLY A 224 -28.67 3.40 17.09
CA GLY A 224 -29.34 3.34 15.80
C GLY A 224 -29.09 4.56 14.88
N ASP A 225 -28.89 5.76 15.45
CA ASP A 225 -28.53 6.97 14.71
C ASP A 225 -27.10 6.90 14.15
N GLN A 226 -26.14 6.41 14.94
CA GLN A 226 -24.75 6.22 14.52
C GLN A 226 -24.63 5.13 13.45
N LEU A 227 -25.31 3.99 13.65
CA LEU A 227 -25.33 2.90 12.68
C LEU A 227 -25.97 3.36 11.35
N ARG A 228 -27.06 4.13 11.42
CA ARG A 228 -27.70 4.70 10.22
C ARG A 228 -26.72 5.59 9.45
N LYS A 229 -25.95 6.44 10.15
CA LYS A 229 -24.93 7.29 9.53
C LYS A 229 -23.89 6.46 8.78
N ILE A 230 -23.33 5.41 9.41
CA ILE A 230 -22.33 4.50 8.81
C ILE A 230 -22.90 3.81 7.56
N VAL A 231 -24.17 3.36 7.61
CA VAL A 231 -24.83 2.73 6.46
C VAL A 231 -25.02 3.73 5.33
N GLN A 232 -25.52 4.93 5.63
CA GLN A 232 -25.82 5.95 4.61
C GLN A 232 -24.55 6.55 3.97
N SER A 233 -23.44 6.62 4.71
CA SER A 233 -22.15 7.08 4.20
C SER A 233 -21.40 6.02 3.39
N GLY A 234 -21.88 4.77 3.34
CA GLY A 234 -21.20 3.67 2.64
C GLY A 234 -20.00 3.08 3.41
N MET A 235 -19.79 3.45 4.66
CA MET A 235 -18.68 2.92 5.47
C MET A 235 -18.87 1.45 5.86
N LEU A 236 -20.10 1.01 6.08
CA LEU A 236 -20.37 -0.34 6.61
C LEU A 236 -19.78 -1.46 5.73
N PRO A 237 -19.94 -1.46 4.39
CA PRO A 237 -19.31 -2.45 3.53
C PRO A 237 -17.77 -2.44 3.63
N LEU A 238 -17.15 -1.26 3.80
CA LEU A 238 -15.70 -1.12 3.92
C LEU A 238 -15.19 -1.67 5.26
N ILE A 239 -15.94 -1.43 6.34
CA ILE A 239 -15.67 -2.01 7.66
C ILE A 239 -15.71 -3.53 7.58
N TYR A 240 -16.73 -4.12 6.96
CA TYR A 240 -16.82 -5.57 6.82
C TYR A 240 -15.78 -6.14 5.86
N ALA A 241 -15.40 -5.41 4.79
CA ALA A 241 -14.28 -5.80 3.94
C ALA A 241 -12.98 -5.93 4.75
N HIS A 242 -12.69 -4.96 5.64
CA HIS A 242 -11.58 -5.07 6.58
C HIS A 242 -11.73 -6.30 7.49
N LEU A 243 -12.85 -6.48 8.17
CA LEU A 243 -13.06 -7.59 9.10
C LEU A 243 -12.93 -8.96 8.42
N PHE A 244 -13.50 -9.14 7.24
CA PHE A 244 -13.39 -10.39 6.47
C PHE A 244 -11.96 -10.66 6.01
N SER A 245 -11.21 -9.60 5.67
CA SER A 245 -9.82 -9.73 5.24
C SER A 245 -8.90 -10.29 6.33
N LEU A 246 -9.25 -10.13 7.61
CA LEU A 246 -8.42 -10.62 8.72
C LEU A 246 -8.24 -12.14 8.69
N SER A 247 -9.17 -12.87 8.08
CA SER A 247 -9.02 -14.32 7.84
C SER A 247 -7.79 -14.66 7.00
N GLN A 248 -7.34 -13.76 6.12
CA GLN A 248 -6.16 -13.92 5.27
C GLN A 248 -4.84 -13.91 6.06
N ILE A 249 -4.82 -13.44 7.30
CA ILE A 249 -3.61 -13.47 8.16
C ILE A 249 -3.06 -14.88 8.29
N ARG A 250 -3.94 -15.88 8.39
CA ARG A 250 -3.52 -17.29 8.47
C ARG A 250 -2.88 -17.78 7.18
N GLU A 251 -3.37 -17.32 6.03
CA GLU A 251 -2.77 -17.67 4.74
C GLU A 251 -1.40 -17.01 4.56
N VAL A 252 -1.24 -15.73 4.95
CA VAL A 252 0.07 -15.05 4.97
C VAL A 252 1.05 -15.79 5.87
N PHE A 253 0.62 -16.22 7.05
CA PHE A 253 1.43 -17.03 7.97
C PHE A 253 1.86 -18.34 7.32
N ALA A 254 0.93 -19.09 6.74
CA ALA A 254 1.23 -20.37 6.07
C ALA A 254 2.22 -20.20 4.91
N ARG A 255 2.14 -19.08 4.16
CA ARG A 255 3.12 -18.75 3.12
C ARG A 255 4.49 -18.46 3.70
N GLN A 256 4.59 -17.64 4.76
CA GLN A 256 5.85 -17.40 5.46
C GLN A 256 6.48 -18.70 5.96
N GLN A 257 5.65 -19.60 6.51
CA GLN A 257 6.12 -20.91 6.97
C GLN A 257 6.72 -21.75 5.83
N ARG A 258 6.02 -21.81 4.68
CA ARG A 258 6.53 -22.52 3.49
C ARG A 258 7.83 -21.92 2.94
N MET A 259 8.03 -20.62 3.10
CA MET A 259 9.25 -19.91 2.71
C MET A 259 10.38 -20.03 3.76
N GLY A 260 10.12 -20.63 4.92
CA GLY A 260 11.08 -20.67 6.03
C GLY A 260 11.38 -19.30 6.66
N LYS A 261 10.50 -18.32 6.45
CA LYS A 261 10.67 -16.92 6.91
C LYS A 261 9.82 -16.60 8.17
N ILE A 262 9.49 -17.63 8.98
CA ILE A 262 8.85 -17.37 10.27
C ILE A 262 9.94 -16.91 11.25
N VAL A 263 9.77 -15.70 11.77
CA VAL A 263 10.53 -15.21 12.91
C VAL A 263 9.78 -15.64 14.17
N GLY A 264 10.44 -16.37 15.05
CA GLY A 264 9.86 -16.76 16.34
C GLY A 264 9.38 -15.55 17.13
N PRO A 265 8.51 -15.74 18.14
CA PRO A 265 8.02 -14.63 18.93
C PRO A 265 9.22 -13.86 19.47
N GLN A 266 9.38 -12.62 19.04
CA GLN A 266 10.33 -11.72 19.68
C GLN A 266 9.87 -11.60 21.13
N LEU A 267 10.68 -12.14 22.02
CA LEU A 267 10.56 -11.82 23.44
C LEU A 267 10.88 -10.33 23.55
N VAL A 268 9.85 -9.50 23.56
CA VAL A 268 9.97 -8.10 23.94
C VAL A 268 10.39 -8.14 25.40
N ASN A 269 11.67 -7.94 25.66
CA ASN A 269 12.17 -7.72 27.02
C ASN A 269 11.42 -6.48 27.54
N PRO A 270 10.65 -6.60 28.61
CA PRO A 270 10.14 -5.42 29.28
C PRO A 270 11.33 -4.60 29.78
N ALA A 271 11.45 -3.37 29.29
CA ALA A 271 12.38 -2.38 29.82
C ALA A 271 11.89 -1.88 31.20
#